data_08bf26ab8a3444b36070bc672edaf336
#
_entry.id   08bf26ab8a3444b36070bc672edaf336
#
_cell.length_a   1.000
_cell.length_b   1.000
_cell.length_c   1.000
_cell.angle_alpha   90.00
_cell.angle_beta   90.00
_cell.angle_gamma   90.00
#
_symmetry.space_group_name_H-M   'P 1'
#
loop_
_entity.id
_entity.type
_entity.pdbx_description
1 polymer ?
#
loop_
_entity_poly.entity_id
_entity_poly.type
_entity_poly.pdbx_seq_one_letter_code
_entity_poly.pdbx_strand_id
1 'polypeptide(L)'
;MTTNAINVKKTPPVLSGGLPYLGYALELQRNPIALLQRGQEQFGEIFSFLLAGSNVTFLTGSKANEAFFRAPDDQFSQKEAYQFTVPIFGKGIAYDTTPDRMSEQLGFVFPALREERMQAYAGFMATEAKAYFETWGEYGVVDLLAAMNELTVFIASRCLIGREFRQHLTTEFSRLYHDLEGGINLLAFFQPYLPLPSFRRRDKARVRMVELISQIIANRRAEGNEGEDFLQALMTARYADGTALSEDNITGLLLTLLFAGQHTSAVLAAWTVILLLQHPQYLPGIMAEQQAVFGPRETFSLEGLRQLVALERSIKETERLRPPLIMLMRKILRDFEYNGYQVRAGGLAMVSPAVSHRLPDCFHFPNRYDPDRFTPDRAEDRKSPYTLIGFGGGRHRCIGQAFAYQQVKVIWTVLLRQFELELVHQNYEPDYI
;
A
#
# COMPACT_ATOMS: atom_id res chain seq x y z
N MET A 1 56.37 9.45 -12.81
CA MET A 1 55.12 10.14 -13.16
C MET A 1 54.03 9.11 -13.21
N THR A 2 53.31 8.94 -12.10
CA THR A 2 52.17 8.02 -12.01
C THR A 2 50.96 8.78 -12.54
N THR A 3 50.53 8.44 -13.73
CA THR A 3 49.27 8.92 -14.32
C THR A 3 48.12 8.40 -13.48
N ASN A 4 47.55 9.28 -12.66
CA ASN A 4 46.22 9.08 -12.03
C ASN A 4 45.20 8.96 -13.19
N ALA A 5 44.87 7.72 -13.56
CA ALA A 5 43.70 7.47 -14.41
C ALA A 5 42.49 8.02 -13.68
N ILE A 6 41.94 9.12 -14.16
CA ILE A 6 40.63 9.62 -13.73
C ILE A 6 39.64 8.50 -14.04
N ASN A 7 39.25 7.78 -13.01
CA ASN A 7 38.25 6.69 -13.13
C ASN A 7 36.91 7.37 -13.42
N VAL A 8 36.61 7.65 -14.69
CA VAL A 8 35.33 8.22 -15.13
C VAL A 8 34.26 7.18 -14.85
N LYS A 9 33.58 7.36 -13.73
CA LYS A 9 32.47 6.48 -13.35
C LYS A 9 31.38 6.53 -14.42
N LYS A 10 30.90 5.37 -14.82
CA LYS A 10 29.86 5.23 -15.85
C LYS A 10 28.52 5.77 -15.31
N THR A 11 27.75 6.45 -16.16
CA THR A 11 26.34 6.75 -15.85
C THR A 11 25.46 5.56 -16.21
N PRO A 12 24.31 5.34 -15.52
CA PRO A 12 23.37 4.29 -15.89
C PRO A 12 22.99 4.37 -17.37
N PRO A 13 22.83 3.24 -18.08
CA PRO A 13 22.36 3.24 -19.46
C PRO A 13 20.98 3.86 -19.54
N VAL A 14 20.68 4.53 -20.65
CA VAL A 14 19.43 5.27 -20.85
C VAL A 14 18.54 4.51 -21.82
N LEU A 15 17.31 4.23 -21.41
CA LEU A 15 16.29 3.69 -22.30
C LEU A 15 15.95 4.73 -23.35
N SER A 16 16.14 4.40 -24.62
CA SER A 16 15.92 5.27 -25.78
C SER A 16 14.53 5.06 -26.40
N GLY A 17 13.96 6.07 -27.03
CA GLY A 17 12.69 5.99 -27.75
C GLY A 17 11.52 6.72 -27.05
N GLY A 18 11.76 7.40 -25.93
CA GLY A 18 10.77 8.25 -25.29
C GLY A 18 10.46 9.52 -26.10
N LEU A 19 9.26 10.09 -25.91
CA LEU A 19 8.86 11.34 -26.54
C LEU A 19 9.70 12.53 -26.05
N PRO A 20 9.96 13.54 -26.89
CA PRO A 20 10.62 14.77 -26.43
C PRO A 20 9.89 15.37 -25.21
N TYR A 21 10.61 15.80 -24.18
CA TYR A 21 10.11 16.37 -22.92
C TYR A 21 9.23 15.45 -22.06
N LEU A 22 8.27 14.74 -22.67
CA LEU A 22 7.38 13.81 -21.95
C LEU A 22 8.08 12.50 -21.57
N GLY A 23 9.13 12.11 -22.30
CA GLY A 23 9.79 10.84 -22.11
C GLY A 23 8.79 9.68 -22.25
N TYR A 24 8.72 8.86 -21.24
CA TYR A 24 7.87 7.68 -21.16
C TYR A 24 6.57 7.87 -20.36
N ALA A 25 6.14 9.12 -20.10
CA ALA A 25 4.97 9.39 -19.24
C ALA A 25 3.68 8.69 -19.72
N LEU A 26 3.39 8.72 -21.03
CA LEU A 26 2.23 8.06 -21.59
C LEU A 26 2.31 6.53 -21.55
N GLU A 27 3.48 5.97 -21.81
CA GLU A 27 3.68 4.52 -21.74
C GLU A 27 3.63 4.02 -20.30
N LEU A 28 4.25 4.76 -19.37
CA LEU A 28 4.18 4.45 -17.93
C LEU A 28 2.74 4.48 -17.42
N GLN A 29 1.90 5.39 -17.90
CA GLN A 29 0.50 5.43 -17.55
C GLN A 29 -0.28 4.22 -18.11
N ARG A 30 0.01 3.80 -19.34
CA ARG A 30 -0.73 2.72 -20.02
C ARG A 30 -0.31 1.33 -19.55
N ASN A 31 0.99 1.09 -19.49
CA ASN A 31 1.52 -0.20 -19.05
C ASN A 31 2.89 -0.03 -18.36
N PRO A 32 2.89 0.39 -17.08
CA PRO A 32 4.12 0.64 -16.34
C PRO A 32 5.00 -0.59 -16.19
N ILE A 33 4.41 -1.77 -16.03
CA ILE A 33 5.15 -3.02 -15.82
C ILE A 33 5.92 -3.39 -17.09
N ALA A 34 5.28 -3.36 -18.27
CA ALA A 34 5.94 -3.69 -19.52
C ALA A 34 7.09 -2.73 -19.85
N LEU A 35 6.93 -1.43 -19.59
CA LEU A 35 8.01 -0.45 -19.75
C LEU A 35 9.22 -0.81 -18.90
N LEU A 36 9.01 -1.07 -17.62
CA LEU A 36 10.08 -1.35 -16.67
C LEU A 36 10.76 -2.72 -16.94
N GLN A 37 9.98 -3.73 -17.33
CA GLN A 37 10.49 -5.05 -17.72
C GLN A 37 11.38 -4.95 -18.97
N ARG A 38 10.93 -4.23 -20.01
CA ARG A 38 11.72 -4.00 -21.22
C ARG A 38 13.07 -3.34 -20.90
N GLY A 39 13.08 -2.33 -20.03
CA GLY A 39 14.33 -1.71 -19.60
C GLY A 39 15.23 -2.67 -18.81
N GLN A 40 14.65 -3.48 -17.94
CA GLN A 40 15.39 -4.50 -17.17
C GLN A 40 15.97 -5.60 -18.08
N GLU A 41 15.23 -6.09 -19.06
CA GLU A 41 15.70 -7.07 -20.04
C GLU A 41 16.86 -6.54 -20.87
N GLN A 42 16.84 -5.25 -21.21
CA GLN A 42 17.87 -4.61 -22.04
C GLN A 42 19.13 -4.27 -21.26
N PHE A 43 19.01 -3.83 -20.01
CA PHE A 43 20.12 -3.20 -19.27
C PHE A 43 20.45 -3.87 -17.93
N GLY A 44 19.60 -4.79 -17.45
CA GLY A 44 19.81 -5.47 -16.16
C GLY A 44 19.30 -4.66 -14.96
N GLU A 45 20.06 -4.67 -13.86
CA GLU A 45 19.61 -4.19 -12.55
C GLU A 45 19.45 -2.68 -12.43
N ILE A 46 20.06 -1.88 -13.32
CA ILE A 46 20.02 -0.42 -13.26
C ILE A 46 19.97 0.20 -14.67
N PHE A 47 19.02 1.07 -14.89
CA PHE A 47 18.94 1.93 -16.07
C PHE A 47 18.20 3.23 -15.76
N SER A 48 18.25 4.18 -16.68
CA SER A 48 17.55 5.46 -16.56
C SER A 48 16.61 5.72 -17.73
N PHE A 49 15.58 6.49 -17.50
CA PHE A 49 14.66 6.97 -18.54
C PHE A 49 14.10 8.35 -18.18
N LEU A 50 13.62 9.08 -19.19
CA LEU A 50 12.99 10.38 -19.00
C LEU A 50 11.51 10.20 -18.67
N LEU A 51 11.02 10.89 -17.65
CA LEU A 51 9.62 10.91 -17.22
C LEU A 51 9.19 12.37 -16.98
N ALA A 52 8.45 12.95 -17.91
CA ALA A 52 7.93 14.32 -17.84
C ALA A 52 8.98 15.36 -17.36
N GLY A 53 10.14 15.38 -18.01
CA GLY A 53 11.24 16.28 -17.70
C GLY A 53 12.15 15.85 -16.54
N SER A 54 11.77 14.81 -15.79
CA SER A 54 12.61 14.26 -14.71
C SER A 54 13.35 13.02 -15.18
N ASN A 55 14.64 12.91 -14.84
CA ASN A 55 15.39 11.68 -15.03
C ASN A 55 15.05 10.69 -13.93
N VAL A 56 14.58 9.50 -14.30
CA VAL A 56 14.28 8.39 -13.37
C VAL A 56 15.36 7.35 -13.50
N THR A 57 16.00 6.98 -12.40
CA THR A 57 16.89 5.83 -12.31
C THR A 57 16.13 4.67 -11.71
N PHE A 58 15.90 3.64 -12.51
CA PHE A 58 15.24 2.42 -12.09
C PHE A 58 16.27 1.42 -11.54
N LEU A 59 15.93 0.82 -10.41
CA LEU A 59 16.72 -0.16 -9.70
C LEU A 59 15.87 -1.42 -9.51
N THR A 60 16.41 -2.62 -9.74
CA THR A 60 15.68 -3.88 -9.62
C THR A 60 16.57 -5.04 -9.22
N GLY A 61 15.97 -6.03 -8.53
CA GLY A 61 16.71 -7.14 -7.92
C GLY A 61 17.04 -6.89 -6.45
N SER A 62 17.27 -7.95 -5.68
CA SER A 62 17.38 -7.87 -4.21
C SER A 62 18.46 -6.91 -3.73
N LYS A 63 19.64 -6.88 -4.37
CA LYS A 63 20.75 -5.97 -4.01
C LYS A 63 20.41 -4.50 -4.33
N ALA A 64 19.80 -4.25 -5.47
CA ALA A 64 19.38 -2.91 -5.87
C ALA A 64 18.24 -2.39 -4.97
N ASN A 65 17.28 -3.25 -4.63
CA ASN A 65 16.24 -2.96 -3.65
C ASN A 65 16.85 -2.64 -2.27
N GLU A 66 17.85 -3.40 -1.83
CA GLU A 66 18.56 -3.13 -0.58
C GLU A 66 19.22 -1.75 -0.58
N ALA A 67 19.93 -1.41 -1.66
CA ALA A 67 20.55 -0.10 -1.82
C ALA A 67 19.51 1.04 -1.75
N PHE A 68 18.35 0.87 -2.40
CA PHE A 68 17.24 1.83 -2.37
C PHE A 68 16.62 2.01 -0.97
N PHE A 69 16.35 0.90 -0.27
CA PHE A 69 15.64 0.97 1.02
C PHE A 69 16.56 1.30 2.21
N ARG A 70 17.87 1.07 2.08
CA ARG A 70 18.86 1.44 3.11
C ARG A 70 19.42 2.84 2.95
N ALA A 71 19.19 3.48 1.79
CA ALA A 71 19.63 4.85 1.59
C ALA A 71 19.04 5.78 2.67
N PRO A 72 19.82 6.68 3.26
CA PRO A 72 19.33 7.64 4.25
C PRO A 72 18.43 8.69 3.59
N ASP A 73 17.54 9.31 4.39
CA ASP A 73 16.53 10.25 3.89
C ASP A 73 17.14 11.55 3.32
N ASP A 74 18.33 11.91 3.74
CA ASP A 74 19.10 13.03 3.18
C ASP A 74 19.78 12.70 1.84
N GLN A 75 19.70 11.43 1.40
CA GLN A 75 20.10 10.99 0.08
C GLN A 75 18.89 10.67 -0.80
N PHE A 76 17.92 9.92 -0.26
CA PHE A 76 16.69 9.48 -0.94
C PHE A 76 15.45 9.97 -0.20
N SER A 77 14.90 11.11 -0.62
CA SER A 77 13.77 11.75 0.07
C SER A 77 12.42 11.20 -0.39
N GLN A 78 11.59 10.77 0.56
CA GLN A 78 10.17 10.56 0.33
C GLN A 78 9.43 11.89 0.21
N LYS A 79 9.73 12.85 1.07
CA LYS A 79 9.09 14.15 1.12
C LYS A 79 9.02 14.79 -0.27
N GLU A 80 10.16 14.88 -0.94
CA GLU A 80 10.24 15.50 -2.26
C GLU A 80 9.58 14.67 -3.39
N ALA A 81 9.43 13.36 -3.19
CA ALA A 81 8.79 12.48 -4.17
C ALA A 81 7.26 12.43 -4.03
N TYR A 82 6.72 12.62 -2.81
CA TYR A 82 5.29 12.43 -2.52
C TYR A 82 4.53 13.74 -2.22
N GLN A 83 5.01 14.88 -2.74
CA GLN A 83 4.36 16.19 -2.57
C GLN A 83 2.91 16.24 -3.06
N PHE A 84 2.53 15.36 -3.98
CA PHE A 84 1.15 15.26 -4.48
C PHE A 84 0.14 14.81 -3.42
N THR A 85 0.61 14.26 -2.30
CA THR A 85 -0.26 13.84 -1.19
C THR A 85 -0.60 14.98 -0.23
N VAL A 86 0.16 16.08 -0.25
CA VAL A 86 0.00 17.20 0.68
C VAL A 86 -1.40 17.82 0.63
N PRO A 87 -2.02 18.05 -0.54
CA PRO A 87 -3.38 18.58 -0.60
C PRO A 87 -4.45 17.67 0.02
N ILE A 88 -4.15 16.38 0.24
CA ILE A 88 -5.05 15.39 0.80
C ILE A 88 -4.82 15.23 2.29
N PHE A 89 -3.58 14.99 2.69
CA PHE A 89 -3.26 14.71 4.10
C PHE A 89 -3.03 15.98 4.93
N GLY A 90 -2.68 17.09 4.30
CA GLY A 90 -2.37 18.35 4.97
C GLY A 90 -0.86 18.59 5.09
N LYS A 91 -0.52 19.85 5.40
CA LYS A 91 0.87 20.28 5.59
C LYS A 91 1.43 19.73 6.90
N GLY A 92 2.70 19.33 6.87
CA GLY A 92 3.40 18.81 8.04
C GLY A 92 2.94 17.40 8.46
N ILE A 93 2.20 16.69 7.61
CA ILE A 93 1.67 15.35 7.88
C ILE A 93 2.30 14.35 6.92
N ALA A 94 2.59 13.16 7.44
CA ALA A 94 3.14 12.03 6.69
C ALA A 94 4.36 12.47 5.85
N TYR A 95 4.25 12.47 4.53
CA TYR A 95 5.36 12.75 3.64
C TYR A 95 5.77 14.24 3.58
N ASP A 96 4.96 15.18 4.12
CA ASP A 96 5.31 16.62 4.11
C ASP A 96 6.04 17.07 5.37
N THR A 97 6.67 16.18 6.10
CA THR A 97 7.36 16.54 7.35
C THR A 97 8.84 16.12 7.34
N THR A 98 9.58 16.47 8.39
CA THR A 98 10.94 15.97 8.57
C THR A 98 10.93 14.50 8.98
N PRO A 99 12.02 13.74 8.73
CA PRO A 99 12.10 12.34 9.13
C PRO A 99 11.84 12.11 10.62
N ASP A 100 12.31 13.00 11.49
CA ASP A 100 12.12 12.92 12.94
C ASP A 100 10.63 13.11 13.31
N ARG A 101 10.01 14.15 12.76
CA ARG A 101 8.59 14.41 12.99
C ARG A 101 7.69 13.31 12.40
N MET A 102 8.06 12.74 11.25
CA MET A 102 7.39 11.57 10.70
C MET A 102 7.49 10.36 11.63
N SER A 103 8.66 10.14 12.24
CA SER A 103 8.85 9.08 13.22
C SER A 103 7.96 9.26 14.45
N GLU A 104 7.81 10.49 14.95
CA GLU A 104 6.87 10.81 16.03
C GLU A 104 5.41 10.52 15.62
N GLN A 105 5.01 10.94 14.42
CA GLN A 105 3.66 10.68 13.89
C GLN A 105 3.37 9.19 13.75
N LEU A 106 4.34 8.41 13.26
CA LEU A 106 4.24 6.95 13.25
C LEU A 106 4.15 6.36 14.68
N GLY A 107 4.85 6.97 15.63
CA GLY A 107 4.76 6.61 17.06
C GLY A 107 3.34 6.72 17.61
N PHE A 108 2.52 7.66 17.10
CA PHE A 108 1.11 7.77 17.48
C PHE A 108 0.25 6.65 16.89
N VAL A 109 0.66 6.08 15.74
CA VAL A 109 -0.06 5.00 15.06
C VAL A 109 0.22 3.64 15.68
N PHE A 110 1.44 3.39 16.16
CA PHE A 110 1.82 2.08 16.72
C PHE A 110 0.88 1.52 17.78
N PRO A 111 0.33 2.32 18.74
CA PRO A 111 -0.63 1.81 19.71
C PRO A 111 -1.87 1.18 19.09
N ALA A 112 -2.35 1.71 17.94
CA ALA A 112 -3.50 1.15 17.23
C ALA A 112 -3.21 -0.19 16.55
N LEU A 113 -1.94 -0.57 16.38
CA LEU A 113 -1.50 -1.80 15.73
C LEU A 113 -0.85 -2.81 16.70
N ARG A 114 -0.98 -2.57 18.02
CA ARG A 114 -0.51 -3.51 19.05
C ARG A 114 -1.33 -4.79 19.09
N GLU A 115 -0.77 -5.83 19.67
CA GLU A 115 -1.37 -7.16 19.71
C GLU A 115 -2.77 -7.20 20.34
N GLU A 116 -2.97 -6.46 21.43
CA GLU A 116 -4.28 -6.38 22.11
C GLU A 116 -5.34 -5.78 21.19
N ARG A 117 -4.98 -4.75 20.40
CA ARG A 117 -5.88 -4.15 19.41
C ARG A 117 -6.12 -5.09 18.23
N MET A 118 -5.09 -5.73 17.73
CA MET A 118 -5.21 -6.72 16.66
C MET A 118 -6.11 -7.90 17.06
N GLN A 119 -6.07 -8.32 18.34
CA GLN A 119 -6.99 -9.31 18.87
C GLN A 119 -8.45 -8.85 18.81
N ALA A 120 -8.75 -7.63 19.24
CA ALA A 120 -10.09 -7.05 19.17
C ALA A 120 -10.54 -6.85 17.71
N TYR A 121 -9.64 -6.45 16.83
CA TYR A 121 -9.94 -6.22 15.42
C TYR A 121 -10.37 -7.50 14.67
N ALA A 122 -9.89 -8.67 15.07
CA ALA A 122 -10.34 -9.94 14.46
C ALA A 122 -11.88 -10.09 14.53
N GLY A 123 -12.48 -9.79 15.67
CA GLY A 123 -13.93 -9.80 15.85
C GLY A 123 -14.64 -8.68 15.10
N PHE A 124 -14.07 -7.46 15.11
CA PHE A 124 -14.68 -6.31 14.41
C PHE A 124 -14.66 -6.51 12.89
N MET A 125 -13.56 -6.96 12.33
CA MET A 125 -13.41 -7.30 10.91
C MET A 125 -14.43 -8.37 10.49
N ALA A 126 -14.57 -9.43 11.29
CA ALA A 126 -15.51 -10.51 11.02
C ALA A 126 -16.97 -10.02 11.05
N THR A 127 -17.31 -9.15 12.01
CA THR A 127 -18.66 -8.57 12.11
C THR A 127 -18.98 -7.71 10.89
N GLU A 128 -18.07 -6.83 10.48
CA GLU A 128 -18.27 -5.99 9.30
C GLU A 128 -18.34 -6.83 8.01
N ALA A 129 -17.48 -7.84 7.87
CA ALA A 129 -17.49 -8.72 6.69
C ALA A 129 -18.79 -9.53 6.59
N LYS A 130 -19.27 -10.12 7.70
CA LYS A 130 -20.55 -10.85 7.72
C LYS A 130 -21.72 -9.94 7.34
N ALA A 131 -21.84 -8.78 8.00
CA ALA A 131 -22.91 -7.84 7.72
C ALA A 131 -22.88 -7.33 6.26
N TYR A 132 -21.70 -7.17 5.69
CA TYR A 132 -21.55 -6.78 4.30
C TYR A 132 -22.01 -7.88 3.35
N PHE A 133 -21.56 -9.13 3.54
CA PHE A 133 -21.89 -10.24 2.68
C PHE A 133 -23.34 -10.71 2.81
N GLU A 134 -24.00 -10.51 3.95
CA GLU A 134 -25.44 -10.70 4.11
C GLU A 134 -26.27 -9.88 3.12
N THR A 135 -25.73 -8.75 2.63
CA THR A 135 -26.41 -7.92 1.62
C THR A 135 -26.37 -8.50 0.20
N TRP A 136 -25.52 -9.52 -0.07
CA TRP A 136 -25.35 -10.08 -1.41
C TRP A 136 -26.49 -11.00 -1.84
N GLY A 137 -27.29 -11.52 -0.88
CA GLY A 137 -28.32 -12.52 -1.15
C GLY A 137 -27.72 -13.89 -1.45
N GLU A 138 -28.53 -14.77 -2.07
CA GLU A 138 -28.15 -16.18 -2.32
C GLU A 138 -27.40 -16.35 -3.64
N TYR A 139 -27.62 -15.49 -4.62
CA TYR A 139 -27.05 -15.59 -5.97
C TYR A 139 -26.90 -14.22 -6.62
N GLY A 140 -25.82 -14.04 -7.37
CA GLY A 140 -25.58 -12.78 -8.11
C GLY A 140 -24.21 -12.67 -8.76
N VAL A 141 -23.97 -11.55 -9.43
CA VAL A 141 -22.66 -11.17 -9.97
C VAL A 141 -22.20 -9.89 -9.28
N VAL A 142 -20.96 -9.87 -8.85
CA VAL A 142 -20.39 -8.74 -8.11
C VAL A 142 -19.12 -8.22 -8.78
N ASP A 143 -18.95 -6.90 -8.82
CA ASP A 143 -17.66 -6.27 -9.05
C ASP A 143 -16.83 -6.43 -7.77
N LEU A 144 -15.87 -7.34 -7.83
CA LEU A 144 -15.10 -7.73 -6.66
C LEU A 144 -14.23 -6.59 -6.14
N LEU A 145 -13.63 -5.79 -7.03
CA LEU A 145 -12.77 -4.68 -6.59
C LEU A 145 -13.60 -3.57 -5.92
N ALA A 146 -14.74 -3.23 -6.49
CA ALA A 146 -15.66 -2.26 -5.89
C ALA A 146 -16.14 -2.73 -4.51
N ALA A 147 -16.55 -4.01 -4.40
CA ALA A 147 -16.97 -4.60 -3.13
C ALA A 147 -15.86 -4.62 -2.08
N MET A 148 -14.63 -4.98 -2.45
CA MET A 148 -13.49 -4.98 -1.53
C MET A 148 -13.11 -3.55 -1.11
N ASN A 149 -13.19 -2.57 -2.01
CA ASN A 149 -12.97 -1.16 -1.67
C ASN A 149 -13.96 -0.68 -0.60
N GLU A 150 -15.25 -0.99 -0.76
CA GLU A 150 -16.27 -0.59 0.21
C GLU A 150 -16.09 -1.29 1.56
N LEU A 151 -15.92 -2.62 1.54
CA LEU A 151 -15.75 -3.41 2.76
C LEU A 151 -14.49 -3.01 3.55
N THR A 152 -13.38 -2.75 2.87
CA THR A 152 -12.14 -2.35 3.54
C THR A 152 -12.24 -0.97 4.19
N VAL A 153 -13.02 -0.03 3.61
CA VAL A 153 -13.34 1.26 4.27
C VAL A 153 -14.12 1.02 5.55
N PHE A 154 -15.15 0.15 5.52
CA PHE A 154 -15.95 -0.15 6.71
C PHE A 154 -15.10 -0.77 7.81
N ILE A 155 -14.28 -1.75 7.47
CA ILE A 155 -13.37 -2.40 8.41
C ILE A 155 -12.35 -1.41 8.98
N ALA A 156 -11.65 -0.64 8.11
CA ALA A 156 -10.65 0.33 8.55
C ALA A 156 -11.26 1.41 9.46
N SER A 157 -12.42 1.93 9.10
CA SER A 157 -13.14 2.90 9.90
C SER A 157 -13.50 2.35 11.27
N ARG A 158 -14.03 1.12 11.33
CA ARG A 158 -14.41 0.46 12.58
C ARG A 158 -13.22 0.20 13.48
N CYS A 159 -12.13 -0.33 12.91
CA CYS A 159 -10.96 -0.76 13.67
C CYS A 159 -10.05 0.42 14.06
N LEU A 160 -9.78 1.33 13.12
CA LEU A 160 -8.75 2.36 13.29
C LEU A 160 -9.31 3.67 13.83
N ILE A 161 -10.55 4.04 13.49
CA ILE A 161 -11.13 5.32 13.92
C ILE A 161 -12.13 5.14 15.05
N GLY A 162 -12.95 4.08 15.00
CA GLY A 162 -13.88 3.72 16.07
C GLY A 162 -15.31 3.50 15.59
N ARG A 163 -16.13 2.94 16.50
CA ARG A 163 -17.51 2.56 16.23
C ARG A 163 -18.37 3.76 15.86
N GLU A 164 -18.23 4.85 16.58
CA GLU A 164 -18.96 6.07 16.38
C GLU A 164 -18.75 6.63 14.97
N PHE A 165 -17.48 6.74 14.53
CA PHE A 165 -17.16 7.17 13.19
C PHE A 165 -17.75 6.23 12.12
N ARG A 166 -17.68 4.90 12.33
CA ARG A 166 -18.27 3.92 11.42
C ARG A 166 -19.79 4.08 11.27
N GLN A 167 -20.50 4.44 12.37
CA GLN A 167 -21.93 4.70 12.35
C GLN A 167 -22.30 6.01 11.65
N HIS A 168 -21.39 6.98 11.66
CA HIS A 168 -21.52 8.26 10.97
C HIS A 168 -20.92 8.28 9.56
N LEU A 169 -20.46 7.12 9.03
CA LEU A 169 -20.07 6.96 7.63
C LEU A 169 -21.31 7.14 6.75
N THR A 170 -21.59 8.40 6.48
CA THR A 170 -22.69 8.81 5.63
C THR A 170 -22.29 8.74 4.16
N THR A 171 -23.28 8.80 3.28
CA THR A 171 -23.08 9.03 1.83
C THR A 171 -22.20 10.26 1.57
N GLU A 172 -22.27 11.28 2.46
CA GLU A 172 -21.43 12.47 2.38
C GLU A 172 -19.95 12.11 2.56
N PHE A 173 -19.60 11.34 3.57
CA PHE A 173 -18.21 10.92 3.80
C PHE A 173 -17.64 10.12 2.61
N SER A 174 -18.39 9.15 2.11
CA SER A 174 -17.97 8.34 0.95
C SER A 174 -17.74 9.21 -0.28
N ARG A 175 -18.60 10.19 -0.54
CA ARG A 175 -18.43 11.15 -1.62
C ARG A 175 -17.19 12.01 -1.44
N LEU A 176 -16.97 12.56 -0.24
CA LEU A 176 -15.80 13.38 0.06
C LEU A 176 -14.51 12.57 -0.08
N TYR A 177 -14.54 11.33 0.39
CA TYR A 177 -13.40 10.41 0.26
C TYR A 177 -13.08 10.15 -1.23
N HIS A 178 -14.08 9.86 -2.05
CA HIS A 178 -13.93 9.69 -3.49
C HIS A 178 -13.39 10.96 -4.19
N ASP A 179 -13.86 12.15 -3.78
CA ASP A 179 -13.35 13.42 -4.29
C ASP A 179 -11.87 13.65 -3.92
N LEU A 180 -11.43 13.17 -2.75
CA LEU A 180 -10.02 13.17 -2.35
C LEU A 180 -9.18 12.21 -3.21
N GLU A 181 -9.67 10.97 -3.44
CA GLU A 181 -9.01 9.98 -4.31
C GLU A 181 -8.84 10.49 -5.75
N GLY A 182 -9.86 11.16 -6.30
CA GLY A 182 -9.82 11.78 -7.62
C GLY A 182 -8.74 12.84 -7.79
N GLY A 183 -8.15 13.29 -6.69
CA GLY A 183 -6.97 14.16 -6.66
C GLY A 183 -5.63 13.42 -6.82
N ILE A 184 -5.60 12.08 -6.78
CA ILE A 184 -4.38 11.28 -6.96
C ILE A 184 -4.32 10.80 -8.41
N ASN A 185 -3.52 11.47 -9.22
CA ASN A 185 -3.31 11.09 -10.61
C ASN A 185 -1.93 11.54 -11.10
N LEU A 186 -1.57 11.15 -12.31
CA LEU A 186 -0.25 11.48 -12.87
C LEU A 186 0.03 12.98 -12.94
N LEU A 187 -0.99 13.81 -13.20
CA LEU A 187 -0.83 15.27 -13.22
C LEU A 187 -0.54 15.81 -11.82
N ALA A 188 -1.22 15.27 -10.80
CA ALA A 188 -0.98 15.67 -9.41
C ALA A 188 0.45 15.36 -8.96
N PHE A 189 1.03 14.25 -9.45
CA PHE A 189 2.41 13.89 -9.16
C PHE A 189 3.41 14.98 -9.58
N PHE A 190 3.19 15.64 -10.73
CA PHE A 190 4.06 16.71 -11.20
C PHE A 190 3.64 18.09 -10.72
N GLN A 191 2.34 18.37 -10.67
CA GLN A 191 1.78 19.68 -10.35
C GLN A 191 0.49 19.55 -9.54
N PRO A 192 0.57 19.30 -8.23
CA PRO A 192 -0.60 19.01 -7.38
C PRO A 192 -1.53 20.21 -7.15
N TYR A 193 -1.10 21.42 -7.51
CA TYR A 193 -1.83 22.67 -7.25
C TYR A 193 -2.40 23.33 -8.51
N LEU A 194 -2.47 22.63 -9.65
CA LEU A 194 -3.13 23.14 -10.84
C LEU A 194 -4.62 23.43 -10.58
N PRO A 195 -5.18 24.50 -11.16
CA PRO A 195 -6.58 24.88 -10.92
C PRO A 195 -7.59 24.02 -11.71
N LEU A 196 -7.40 22.70 -11.68
CA LEU A 196 -8.27 21.73 -12.35
C LEU A 196 -9.57 21.50 -11.56
N PRO A 197 -10.71 21.20 -12.23
CA PRO A 197 -11.97 20.93 -11.54
C PRO A 197 -11.88 19.78 -10.53
N SER A 198 -11.15 18.70 -10.83
CA SER A 198 -10.90 17.59 -9.90
C SER A 198 -10.10 18.02 -8.68
N PHE A 199 -9.06 18.86 -8.85
CA PHE A 199 -8.26 19.34 -7.72
C PHE A 199 -9.03 20.33 -6.85
N ARG A 200 -9.89 21.17 -7.44
CA ARG A 200 -10.80 22.03 -6.66
C ARG A 200 -11.82 21.22 -5.86
N ARG A 201 -12.33 20.10 -6.40
CA ARG A 201 -13.22 19.18 -5.64
C ARG A 201 -12.46 18.54 -4.49
N ARG A 202 -11.27 17.99 -4.74
CA ARG A 202 -10.37 17.46 -3.71
C ARG A 202 -10.13 18.47 -2.58
N ASP A 203 -9.77 19.70 -2.90
CA ASP A 203 -9.45 20.73 -1.90
C ASP A 203 -10.68 21.10 -1.06
N LYS A 204 -11.86 21.21 -1.69
CA LYS A 204 -13.13 21.41 -0.97
C LYS A 204 -13.49 20.22 -0.09
N ALA A 205 -13.29 19.00 -0.61
CA ALA A 205 -13.53 17.78 0.15
C ALA A 205 -12.60 17.71 1.38
N ARG A 206 -11.33 18.12 1.25
CA ARG A 206 -10.39 18.17 2.37
C ARG A 206 -10.87 19.13 3.48
N VAL A 207 -11.30 20.34 3.11
CA VAL A 207 -11.85 21.32 4.08
C VAL A 207 -13.08 20.73 4.79
N ARG A 208 -14.03 20.17 4.03
CA ARG A 208 -15.24 19.59 4.61
C ARG A 208 -14.96 18.38 5.51
N MET A 209 -13.95 17.60 5.18
CA MET A 209 -13.51 16.46 6.01
C MET A 209 -12.95 16.94 7.36
N VAL A 210 -12.17 18.04 7.37
CA VAL A 210 -11.71 18.68 8.64
C VAL A 210 -12.91 19.10 9.48
N GLU A 211 -13.91 19.77 8.90
CA GLU A 211 -15.11 20.19 9.62
C GLU A 211 -15.84 19.00 10.26
N LEU A 212 -16.02 17.91 9.52
CA LEU A 212 -16.68 16.70 10.02
C LEU A 212 -15.92 16.06 11.18
N ILE A 213 -14.61 15.92 11.06
CA ILE A 213 -13.78 15.35 12.13
C ILE A 213 -13.74 16.30 13.34
N SER A 214 -13.62 17.61 13.12
CA SER A 214 -13.67 18.60 14.21
C SER A 214 -14.97 18.53 14.99
N GLN A 215 -16.10 18.30 14.32
CA GLN A 215 -17.39 18.14 14.97
C GLN A 215 -17.44 16.89 15.86
N ILE A 216 -16.91 15.77 15.38
CA ILE A 216 -16.81 14.54 16.18
C ILE A 216 -15.92 14.76 17.41
N ILE A 217 -14.79 15.45 17.25
CA ILE A 217 -13.89 15.79 18.35
C ILE A 217 -14.60 16.69 19.39
N ALA A 218 -15.33 17.70 18.92
CA ALA A 218 -16.06 18.60 19.79
C ALA A 218 -17.16 17.87 20.59
N ASN A 219 -17.92 16.99 19.94
CA ASN A 219 -18.96 16.18 20.60
C ASN A 219 -18.35 15.27 21.68
N ARG A 220 -17.25 14.57 21.38
CA ARG A 220 -16.54 13.74 22.38
C ARG A 220 -16.09 14.52 23.60
N ARG A 221 -15.53 15.72 23.37
CA ARG A 221 -15.12 16.60 24.49
C ARG A 221 -16.30 17.03 25.35
N ALA A 222 -17.43 17.35 24.71
CA ALA A 222 -18.65 17.80 25.40
C ALA A 222 -19.31 16.67 26.24
N GLU A 223 -19.29 15.45 25.72
CA GLU A 223 -19.87 14.26 26.36
C GLU A 223 -18.96 13.65 27.43
N GLY A 224 -17.68 14.07 27.51
CA GLY A 224 -16.67 13.45 28.37
C GLY A 224 -16.39 11.99 27.99
N ASN A 225 -16.66 11.62 26.74
CA ASN A 225 -16.52 10.27 26.26
C ASN A 225 -15.06 10.02 25.85
N GLU A 226 -14.29 9.38 26.72
CA GLU A 226 -12.94 8.92 26.44
C GLU A 226 -13.02 7.58 25.70
N GLY A 227 -13.13 7.65 24.36
CA GLY A 227 -13.04 6.45 23.51
C GLY A 227 -11.70 5.73 23.65
N GLU A 228 -11.71 4.42 23.45
CA GLU A 228 -10.45 3.64 23.42
C GLU A 228 -9.90 3.47 21.98
N ASP A 229 -10.32 4.30 21.03
CA ASP A 229 -9.94 4.21 19.62
C ASP A 229 -8.75 5.12 19.25
N PHE A 230 -8.35 5.04 18.00
CA PHE A 230 -7.21 5.80 17.51
C PHE A 230 -7.49 7.32 17.46
N LEU A 231 -8.72 7.74 17.22
CA LEU A 231 -9.08 9.17 17.29
C LEU A 231 -8.82 9.72 18.69
N GLN A 232 -9.21 8.99 19.75
CA GLN A 232 -8.92 9.40 21.12
C GLN A 232 -7.42 9.46 21.41
N ALA A 233 -6.65 8.48 20.91
CA ALA A 233 -5.22 8.51 21.03
C ALA A 233 -4.60 9.76 20.39
N LEU A 234 -5.08 10.18 19.22
CA LEU A 234 -4.62 11.41 18.55
C LEU A 234 -5.06 12.68 19.30
N MET A 235 -6.25 12.72 19.87
CA MET A 235 -6.74 13.87 20.65
C MET A 235 -5.86 14.16 21.88
N THR A 236 -5.25 13.13 22.46
CA THR A 236 -4.39 13.24 23.64
C THR A 236 -2.91 13.28 23.32
N ALA A 237 -2.52 12.92 22.08
CA ALA A 237 -1.13 12.86 21.65
C ALA A 237 -0.45 14.23 21.69
N ARG A 238 0.85 14.19 22.02
CA ARG A 238 1.72 15.36 21.98
C ARG A 238 3.03 14.97 21.33
N TYR A 239 3.57 15.89 20.56
CA TYR A 239 4.92 15.80 20.04
C TYR A 239 5.96 15.91 21.16
N ALA A 240 7.20 15.53 20.88
CA ALA A 240 8.30 15.57 21.86
C ALA A 240 8.56 16.99 22.42
N ASP A 241 8.22 18.02 21.66
CA ASP A 241 8.30 19.43 22.08
C ASP A 241 7.11 19.89 22.97
N GLY A 242 6.20 18.97 23.33
CA GLY A 242 4.99 19.24 24.11
C GLY A 242 3.80 19.76 23.32
N THR A 243 3.95 20.07 22.04
CA THR A 243 2.88 20.61 21.18
C THR A 243 1.80 19.55 20.97
N ALA A 244 0.53 19.90 21.19
CA ALA A 244 -0.62 19.05 20.87
C ALA A 244 -0.86 19.04 19.35
N LEU A 245 -1.49 17.96 18.86
CA LEU A 245 -1.95 17.93 17.48
C LEU A 245 -3.13 18.89 17.30
N SER A 246 -3.11 19.68 16.22
CA SER A 246 -4.28 20.43 15.77
C SER A 246 -5.34 19.49 15.18
N GLU A 247 -6.59 19.92 15.09
CA GLU A 247 -7.66 19.13 14.46
C GLU A 247 -7.38 18.87 12.98
N ASP A 248 -6.69 19.78 12.28
CA ASP A 248 -6.19 19.57 10.93
C ASP A 248 -5.13 18.45 10.87
N ASN A 249 -4.20 18.41 11.84
CA ASN A 249 -3.21 17.35 11.95
C ASN A 249 -3.87 15.98 12.26
N ILE A 250 -4.83 15.97 13.19
CA ILE A 250 -5.59 14.76 13.53
C ILE A 250 -6.31 14.24 12.28
N THR A 251 -7.03 15.11 11.57
CA THR A 251 -7.70 14.75 10.31
C THR A 251 -6.72 14.21 9.28
N GLY A 252 -5.58 14.87 9.12
CA GLY A 252 -4.53 14.45 8.19
C GLY A 252 -3.99 13.06 8.49
N LEU A 253 -3.72 12.75 9.76
CA LEU A 253 -3.25 11.41 10.18
C LEU A 253 -4.34 10.34 10.00
N LEU A 254 -5.60 10.65 10.31
CA LEU A 254 -6.73 9.74 10.06
C LEU A 254 -6.90 9.45 8.57
N LEU A 255 -6.86 10.48 7.72
CA LEU A 255 -6.92 10.30 6.26
C LEU A 255 -5.73 9.50 5.75
N THR A 256 -4.52 9.75 6.26
CA THR A 256 -3.33 8.97 5.88
C THR A 256 -3.53 7.48 6.15
N LEU A 257 -4.05 7.12 7.33
CA LEU A 257 -4.32 5.72 7.67
C LEU A 257 -5.42 5.10 6.83
N LEU A 258 -6.52 5.82 6.60
CA LEU A 258 -7.60 5.33 5.75
C LEU A 258 -7.12 5.05 4.33
N PHE A 259 -6.43 6.00 3.71
CA PHE A 259 -5.89 5.84 2.36
C PHE A 259 -4.86 4.72 2.28
N ALA A 260 -3.97 4.63 3.26
CA ALA A 260 -2.96 3.57 3.28
C ALA A 260 -3.56 2.17 3.46
N GLY A 261 -4.60 2.05 4.31
CA GLY A 261 -5.18 0.75 4.68
C GLY A 261 -6.29 0.25 3.76
N GLN A 262 -7.00 1.16 3.07
CA GLN A 262 -8.18 0.81 2.28
C GLN A 262 -7.79 0.25 0.91
N HIS A 263 -7.29 1.10 0.02
CA HIS A 263 -7.07 0.73 -1.39
C HIS A 263 -6.08 -0.44 -1.55
N THR A 264 -4.98 -0.42 -0.81
CA THR A 264 -3.96 -1.48 -0.88
C THR A 264 -4.49 -2.83 -0.40
N SER A 265 -5.28 -2.85 0.67
CA SER A 265 -5.90 -4.07 1.19
C SER A 265 -7.02 -4.58 0.28
N ALA A 266 -7.81 -3.68 -0.32
CA ALA A 266 -8.85 -4.03 -1.28
C ALA A 266 -8.28 -4.71 -2.52
N VAL A 267 -7.23 -4.14 -3.10
CA VAL A 267 -6.52 -4.72 -4.25
C VAL A 267 -5.91 -6.07 -3.90
N LEU A 268 -5.26 -6.19 -2.74
CA LEU A 268 -4.68 -7.47 -2.28
C LEU A 268 -5.77 -8.52 -2.06
N ALA A 269 -6.89 -8.16 -1.45
CA ALA A 269 -8.02 -9.05 -1.25
C ALA A 269 -8.60 -9.50 -2.60
N ALA A 270 -8.96 -8.58 -3.49
CA ALA A 270 -9.54 -8.90 -4.79
C ALA A 270 -8.64 -9.86 -5.60
N TRP A 271 -7.35 -9.55 -5.71
CA TRP A 271 -6.41 -10.41 -6.43
C TRP A 271 -6.19 -11.77 -5.77
N THR A 272 -6.29 -11.87 -4.44
CA THR A 272 -6.12 -13.15 -3.75
C THR A 272 -7.16 -14.17 -4.21
N VAL A 273 -8.44 -13.77 -4.30
CA VAL A 273 -9.46 -14.74 -4.77
C VAL A 273 -9.40 -14.97 -6.28
N ILE A 274 -9.13 -13.93 -7.06
CA ILE A 274 -8.98 -14.11 -8.52
C ILE A 274 -7.92 -15.18 -8.80
N LEU A 275 -6.74 -15.06 -8.18
CA LEU A 275 -5.68 -16.04 -8.35
C LEU A 275 -6.04 -17.41 -7.77
N LEU A 276 -6.74 -17.49 -6.66
CA LEU A 276 -7.22 -18.76 -6.09
C LEU A 276 -8.24 -19.43 -7.01
N LEU A 277 -9.17 -18.69 -7.61
CA LEU A 277 -10.15 -19.23 -8.55
C LEU A 277 -9.52 -19.63 -9.90
N GLN A 278 -8.43 -18.96 -10.31
CA GLN A 278 -7.62 -19.40 -11.45
C GLN A 278 -6.75 -20.63 -11.15
N HIS A 279 -6.51 -20.92 -9.87
CA HIS A 279 -5.68 -22.04 -9.39
C HIS A 279 -6.44 -22.87 -8.33
N PRO A 280 -7.60 -23.48 -8.69
CA PRO A 280 -8.53 -24.07 -7.74
C PRO A 280 -7.96 -25.24 -6.92
N GLN A 281 -6.82 -25.82 -7.34
CA GLN A 281 -6.14 -26.89 -6.60
C GLN A 281 -5.72 -26.49 -5.17
N TYR A 282 -5.60 -25.20 -4.87
CA TYR A 282 -5.22 -24.70 -3.53
C TYR A 282 -6.44 -24.50 -2.60
N LEU A 283 -7.64 -24.32 -3.16
CA LEU A 283 -8.87 -24.06 -2.37
C LEU A 283 -9.22 -25.17 -1.36
N PRO A 284 -9.18 -26.47 -1.71
CA PRO A 284 -9.53 -27.52 -0.75
C PRO A 284 -8.67 -27.51 0.50
N GLY A 285 -7.36 -27.25 0.36
CA GLY A 285 -6.44 -27.16 1.49
C GLY A 285 -6.74 -25.96 2.39
N ILE A 286 -7.05 -24.80 1.80
CA ILE A 286 -7.43 -23.57 2.52
C ILE A 286 -8.77 -23.78 3.26
N MET A 287 -9.76 -24.38 2.62
CA MET A 287 -11.06 -24.65 3.24
C MET A 287 -10.95 -25.67 4.39
N ALA A 288 -10.15 -26.71 4.21
CA ALA A 288 -9.89 -27.70 5.26
C ALA A 288 -9.18 -27.07 6.47
N GLU A 289 -8.21 -26.17 6.23
CA GLU A 289 -7.53 -25.41 7.28
C GLU A 289 -8.51 -24.51 8.05
N GLN A 290 -9.37 -23.76 7.34
CA GLN A 290 -10.39 -22.92 7.98
C GLN A 290 -11.38 -23.75 8.81
N GLN A 291 -11.77 -24.91 8.31
CA GLN A 291 -12.67 -25.83 9.03
C GLN A 291 -12.01 -26.43 10.28
N ALA A 292 -10.74 -26.77 10.19
CA ALA A 292 -9.98 -27.30 11.33
C ALA A 292 -9.79 -26.24 12.44
N VAL A 293 -9.50 -24.99 12.06
CA VAL A 293 -9.23 -23.91 13.01
C VAL A 293 -10.50 -23.37 13.66
N PHE A 294 -11.53 -23.10 12.87
CA PHE A 294 -12.75 -22.44 13.37
C PHE A 294 -13.92 -23.39 13.54
N GLY A 295 -13.94 -24.54 12.84
CA GLY A 295 -15.06 -25.48 12.88
C GLY A 295 -16.39 -24.81 12.57
N PRO A 296 -17.49 -25.17 13.29
CA PRO A 296 -18.77 -24.49 13.16
C PRO A 296 -18.84 -23.14 13.92
N ARG A 297 -17.76 -22.78 14.64
CA ARG A 297 -17.73 -21.54 15.43
C ARG A 297 -17.66 -20.32 14.52
N GLU A 298 -18.40 -19.30 14.90
CA GLU A 298 -18.40 -18.03 14.18
C GLU A 298 -17.46 -16.95 14.76
N THR A 299 -16.76 -17.28 15.85
CA THR A 299 -15.82 -16.37 16.52
C THR A 299 -14.43 -16.46 15.93
N PHE A 300 -13.96 -15.36 15.38
CA PHE A 300 -12.62 -15.24 14.84
C PHE A 300 -11.70 -14.67 15.91
N SER A 301 -10.58 -15.32 16.16
CA SER A 301 -9.52 -14.84 17.04
C SER A 301 -8.23 -14.60 16.26
N LEU A 302 -7.40 -13.69 16.75
CA LEU A 302 -6.07 -13.44 16.16
C LEU A 302 -5.23 -14.73 16.13
N GLU A 303 -5.29 -15.54 17.19
CA GLU A 303 -4.59 -16.82 17.26
C GLU A 303 -5.08 -17.80 16.19
N GLY A 304 -6.38 -17.92 16.00
CA GLY A 304 -6.95 -18.74 14.92
C GLY A 304 -6.53 -18.25 13.54
N LEU A 305 -6.54 -16.93 13.32
CA LEU A 305 -6.11 -16.35 12.04
C LEU A 305 -4.62 -16.59 11.77
N ARG A 306 -3.78 -16.66 12.80
CA ARG A 306 -2.35 -17.02 12.67
C ARG A 306 -2.15 -18.47 12.21
N GLN A 307 -3.08 -19.36 12.53
CA GLN A 307 -3.05 -20.78 12.11
C GLN A 307 -3.45 -20.98 10.66
N LEU A 308 -4.06 -19.99 9.98
CA LEU A 308 -4.40 -20.06 8.56
C LEU A 308 -3.14 -19.85 7.69
N VAL A 309 -2.29 -20.87 7.65
CA VAL A 309 -0.96 -20.80 6.98
C VAL A 309 -1.08 -20.98 5.47
N ALA A 310 -1.98 -21.84 4.98
CA ALA A 310 -2.20 -22.06 3.56
C ALA A 310 -2.80 -20.79 2.91
N LEU A 311 -3.78 -20.18 3.57
CA LEU A 311 -4.35 -18.90 3.12
C LEU A 311 -3.29 -17.77 3.16
N GLU A 312 -2.46 -17.70 4.21
CA GLU A 312 -1.39 -16.70 4.30
C GLU A 312 -0.38 -16.83 3.17
N ARG A 313 0.03 -18.05 2.82
CA ARG A 313 0.94 -18.30 1.69
C ARG A 313 0.31 -17.85 0.36
N SER A 314 -0.98 -18.06 0.18
CA SER A 314 -1.70 -17.60 -1.00
C SER A 314 -1.79 -16.08 -1.08
N ILE A 315 -2.04 -15.39 0.04
CA ILE A 315 -2.00 -13.92 0.12
C ILE A 315 -0.59 -13.40 -0.21
N LYS A 316 0.44 -14.05 0.30
CA LYS A 316 1.83 -13.68 0.06
C LYS A 316 2.25 -13.89 -1.40
N GLU A 317 1.76 -14.94 -2.04
CA GLU A 317 1.98 -15.16 -3.47
C GLU A 317 1.22 -14.14 -4.33
N THR A 318 0.05 -13.73 -3.87
CA THR A 318 -0.70 -12.63 -4.48
C THR A 318 0.07 -11.32 -4.37
N GLU A 319 0.58 -10.96 -3.19
CA GLU A 319 1.46 -9.79 -3.00
C GLU A 319 2.65 -9.82 -3.96
N ARG A 320 3.24 -10.99 -4.17
CA ARG A 320 4.37 -11.16 -5.06
C ARG A 320 4.00 -10.92 -6.53
N LEU A 321 2.94 -11.54 -7.01
CA LEU A 321 2.52 -11.47 -8.41
C LEU A 321 1.72 -10.22 -8.77
N ARG A 322 0.93 -9.71 -7.84
CA ARG A 322 0.01 -8.57 -8.02
C ARG A 322 0.15 -7.59 -6.85
N PRO A 323 1.36 -7.01 -6.65
CA PRO A 323 1.56 -6.06 -5.55
C PRO A 323 0.66 -4.84 -5.73
N PRO A 324 -0.06 -4.40 -4.68
CA PRO A 324 -0.92 -3.22 -4.76
C PRO A 324 -0.18 -1.94 -5.18
N LEU A 325 1.06 -1.79 -4.74
CA LEU A 325 1.95 -0.71 -5.19
C LEU A 325 2.97 -1.29 -6.17
N ILE A 326 2.80 -0.97 -7.44
CA ILE A 326 3.66 -1.49 -8.53
C ILE A 326 5.01 -0.79 -8.62
N MET A 327 5.15 0.41 -8.05
CA MET A 327 6.40 1.16 -8.04
C MET A 327 6.50 2.03 -6.78
N LEU A 328 7.73 2.23 -6.31
CA LEU A 328 8.08 3.09 -5.18
C LEU A 328 9.16 4.05 -5.62
N MET A 329 9.05 5.33 -5.23
CA MET A 329 9.93 6.39 -5.69
C MET A 329 10.55 7.18 -4.54
N ARG A 330 11.72 7.76 -4.81
CA ARG A 330 12.42 8.70 -3.94
C ARG A 330 13.05 9.82 -4.79
N LYS A 331 13.08 11.03 -4.27
CA LYS A 331 13.89 12.09 -4.86
C LYS A 331 15.35 11.91 -4.47
N ILE A 332 16.26 11.94 -5.44
CA ILE A 332 17.70 11.84 -5.21
C ILE A 332 18.20 13.22 -4.80
N LEU A 333 18.59 13.40 -3.54
CA LEU A 333 19.10 14.66 -3.01
C LEU A 333 20.62 14.76 -3.10
N ARG A 334 21.33 13.62 -3.06
CA ARG A 334 22.80 13.55 -3.19
C ARG A 334 23.18 12.42 -4.15
N ASP A 335 24.29 12.61 -4.86
CA ASP A 335 24.85 11.60 -5.74
C ASP A 335 25.02 10.27 -4.99
N PHE A 336 24.77 9.17 -5.68
CA PHE A 336 25.03 7.84 -5.15
C PHE A 336 25.66 6.92 -6.19
N GLU A 337 26.24 5.83 -5.70
CA GLU A 337 26.86 4.84 -6.53
C GLU A 337 26.21 3.48 -6.33
N TYR A 338 25.96 2.80 -7.45
CA TYR A 338 25.45 1.45 -7.44
C TYR A 338 26.04 0.66 -8.63
N ASN A 339 26.58 -0.52 -8.35
CA ASN A 339 27.10 -1.47 -9.35
C ASN A 339 28.05 -0.80 -10.38
N GLY A 340 28.97 0.09 -9.92
CA GLY A 340 29.93 0.79 -10.78
C GLY A 340 29.36 1.98 -11.56
N TYR A 341 28.09 2.28 -11.39
CA TYR A 341 27.44 3.45 -11.96
C TYR A 341 27.33 4.59 -10.95
N GLN A 342 27.54 5.81 -11.42
CA GLN A 342 27.26 7.02 -10.67
C GLN A 342 25.93 7.63 -11.09
N VAL A 343 25.03 7.80 -10.14
CA VAL A 343 23.73 8.45 -10.32
C VAL A 343 23.79 9.84 -9.65
N ARG A 344 23.47 10.87 -10.43
CA ARG A 344 23.52 12.26 -9.96
C ARG A 344 22.24 12.64 -9.24
N ALA A 345 22.37 13.54 -8.27
CA ALA A 345 21.28 14.20 -7.59
C ALA A 345 20.35 14.96 -8.56
N GLY A 346 19.13 15.23 -8.12
CA GLY A 346 18.12 15.99 -8.87
C GLY A 346 17.09 15.13 -9.62
N GLY A 347 17.39 13.85 -9.90
CA GLY A 347 16.46 12.88 -10.49
C GLY A 347 15.59 12.17 -9.45
N LEU A 348 14.92 11.12 -9.91
CA LEU A 348 14.14 10.19 -9.08
C LEU A 348 14.83 8.82 -9.09
N ALA A 349 14.90 8.14 -7.95
CA ALA A 349 15.17 6.72 -7.87
C ALA A 349 13.84 5.96 -7.79
N MET A 350 13.73 4.84 -8.48
CA MET A 350 12.52 4.03 -8.54
C MET A 350 12.87 2.55 -8.38
N VAL A 351 12.09 1.83 -7.60
CA VAL A 351 12.04 0.36 -7.56
C VAL A 351 10.63 -0.12 -7.86
N SER A 352 10.50 -1.33 -8.40
CA SER A 352 9.19 -1.92 -8.69
C SER A 352 9.07 -3.32 -8.06
N PRO A 353 8.17 -3.51 -7.09
CA PRO A 353 7.82 -4.85 -6.63
C PRO A 353 7.34 -5.74 -7.78
N ALA A 354 6.48 -5.22 -8.67
CA ALA A 354 5.93 -5.96 -9.80
C ALA A 354 6.98 -6.50 -10.78
N VAL A 355 8.13 -5.84 -10.90
CA VAL A 355 9.24 -6.30 -11.74
C VAL A 355 10.24 -7.13 -10.92
N SER A 356 10.68 -6.63 -9.76
CA SER A 356 11.67 -7.32 -8.91
C SER A 356 11.20 -8.71 -8.48
N HIS A 357 9.91 -8.88 -8.17
CA HIS A 357 9.34 -10.17 -7.79
C HIS A 357 9.22 -11.18 -8.94
N ARG A 358 9.46 -10.75 -10.19
CA ARG A 358 9.43 -11.60 -11.38
C ARG A 358 10.82 -11.92 -11.92
N LEU A 359 11.88 -11.58 -11.21
CA LEU A 359 13.23 -11.93 -11.60
C LEU A 359 13.53 -13.38 -11.22
N PRO A 360 14.14 -14.19 -12.12
CA PRO A 360 14.52 -15.58 -11.84
C PRO A 360 15.52 -15.70 -10.67
N ASP A 361 16.36 -14.69 -10.47
CA ASP A 361 17.34 -14.65 -9.37
C ASP A 361 16.65 -14.43 -8.00
N CYS A 362 15.44 -13.87 -8.00
CA CYS A 362 14.64 -13.67 -6.79
C CYS A 362 13.75 -14.88 -6.49
N PHE A 363 13.04 -15.41 -7.49
CA PHE A 363 12.07 -16.48 -7.32
C PHE A 363 12.17 -17.52 -8.44
N HIS A 364 12.09 -18.79 -8.09
CA HIS A 364 12.09 -19.88 -9.05
C HIS A 364 10.76 -19.93 -9.82
N PHE A 365 10.79 -20.07 -11.16
CA PHE A 365 9.61 -19.95 -12.02
C PHE A 365 8.74 -18.72 -11.67
N PRO A 366 9.28 -17.49 -11.79
CA PRO A 366 8.72 -16.31 -11.15
C PRO A 366 7.33 -15.91 -11.65
N ASN A 367 6.93 -16.32 -12.84
CA ASN A 367 5.62 -16.02 -13.41
C ASN A 367 4.51 -17.03 -13.02
N ARG A 368 4.88 -18.16 -12.37
CA ARG A 368 3.95 -19.17 -11.92
C ARG A 368 3.38 -18.81 -10.56
N TYR A 369 2.06 -18.92 -10.41
CA TYR A 369 1.42 -18.87 -9.09
C TYR A 369 1.73 -20.15 -8.32
N ASP A 370 2.41 -20.02 -7.20
CA ASP A 370 2.92 -21.13 -6.41
C ASP A 370 3.10 -20.71 -4.93
N PRO A 371 2.03 -20.75 -4.11
CA PRO A 371 2.09 -20.42 -2.69
C PRO A 371 3.08 -21.28 -1.89
N ASP A 372 3.40 -22.49 -2.38
CA ASP A 372 4.31 -23.39 -1.68
C ASP A 372 5.78 -22.94 -1.71
N ARG A 373 6.11 -21.89 -2.50
CA ARG A 373 7.43 -21.22 -2.42
C ARG A 373 7.74 -20.63 -1.05
N PHE A 374 6.69 -20.39 -0.23
CA PHE A 374 6.79 -19.81 1.11
C PHE A 374 6.73 -20.85 2.24
N THR A 375 6.76 -22.15 1.89
CA THR A 375 6.92 -23.22 2.90
C THR A 375 8.29 -23.13 3.59
N PRO A 376 8.45 -23.61 4.81
CA PRO A 376 9.71 -23.50 5.54
C PRO A 376 10.92 -24.12 4.83
N ASP A 377 10.73 -25.18 4.07
CA ASP A 377 11.76 -25.88 3.29
C ASP A 377 12.22 -25.12 2.06
N ARG A 378 11.34 -24.35 1.42
CA ARG A 378 11.68 -23.53 0.24
C ARG A 378 12.08 -22.10 0.60
N ALA A 379 11.28 -21.43 1.41
CA ALA A 379 11.47 -20.08 1.95
C ALA A 379 12.12 -19.08 0.95
N GLU A 380 11.60 -19.05 -0.29
CA GLU A 380 12.25 -18.31 -1.40
C GLU A 380 12.35 -16.79 -1.12
N ASP A 381 11.40 -16.22 -0.38
CA ASP A 381 11.43 -14.84 0.06
C ASP A 381 12.54 -14.49 1.06
N ARG A 382 13.14 -15.52 1.70
CA ARG A 382 14.18 -15.37 2.72
C ARG A 382 15.57 -15.69 2.22
N LYS A 383 15.72 -16.14 0.97
CA LYS A 383 17.03 -16.46 0.36
C LYS A 383 17.96 -15.26 0.30
N SER A 384 17.41 -14.07 0.11
CA SER A 384 18.15 -12.82 0.17
C SER A 384 17.26 -11.72 0.81
N PRO A 385 17.83 -10.80 1.59
CA PRO A 385 17.12 -9.60 2.04
C PRO A 385 16.54 -8.83 0.85
N TYR A 386 15.42 -8.17 1.05
CA TYR A 386 14.75 -7.33 0.04
C TYR A 386 14.36 -8.07 -1.26
N THR A 387 14.18 -9.40 -1.19
CA THR A 387 13.63 -10.20 -2.31
C THR A 387 12.13 -9.93 -2.48
N LEU A 388 11.36 -9.94 -1.38
CA LEU A 388 9.93 -9.59 -1.36
C LEU A 388 9.78 -8.20 -0.75
N ILE A 389 9.34 -7.22 -1.55
CA ILE A 389 9.29 -5.81 -1.21
C ILE A 389 7.89 -5.16 -1.38
N GLY A 390 6.82 -5.97 -1.43
CA GLY A 390 5.45 -5.46 -1.61
C GLY A 390 5.01 -4.53 -0.48
N PHE A 391 5.53 -4.72 0.74
CA PHE A 391 5.38 -3.81 1.87
C PHE A 391 6.58 -2.88 2.10
N GLY A 392 7.40 -2.66 1.07
CA GLY A 392 8.59 -1.84 1.16
C GLY A 392 9.71 -2.48 1.99
N GLY A 393 10.63 -1.65 2.49
CA GLY A 393 11.77 -2.12 3.26
C GLY A 393 12.47 -1.00 4.03
N GLY A 394 13.45 -1.38 4.86
CA GLY A 394 14.23 -0.45 5.67
C GLY A 394 13.37 0.32 6.67
N ARG A 395 13.76 1.56 6.94
CA ARG A 395 13.06 2.45 7.91
C ARG A 395 11.65 2.86 7.46
N HIS A 396 11.34 2.74 6.18
CA HIS A 396 10.04 3.07 5.59
C HIS A 396 9.20 1.84 5.25
N ARG A 397 9.48 0.70 5.90
CA ARG A 397 8.65 -0.49 5.77
C ARG A 397 7.23 -0.22 6.28
N CYS A 398 6.24 -0.77 5.60
CA CYS A 398 4.83 -0.63 5.98
C CYS A 398 4.58 -1.15 7.41
N ILE A 399 4.05 -0.28 8.27
CA ILE A 399 3.68 -0.64 9.64
C ILE A 399 2.36 -1.42 9.71
N GLY A 400 1.50 -1.28 8.69
CA GLY A 400 0.18 -1.91 8.60
C GLY A 400 0.19 -3.33 8.03
N GLN A 401 1.35 -3.95 7.75
CA GLN A 401 1.40 -5.26 7.10
C GLN A 401 0.59 -6.33 7.85
N ALA A 402 0.73 -6.42 9.18
CA ALA A 402 -0.01 -7.38 10.00
C ALA A 402 -1.52 -7.14 9.93
N PHE A 403 -1.94 -5.87 9.96
CA PHE A 403 -3.34 -5.48 9.83
C PHE A 403 -3.91 -5.87 8.45
N ALA A 404 -3.18 -5.59 7.38
CA ALA A 404 -3.59 -5.93 6.01
C ALA A 404 -3.76 -7.45 5.83
N TYR A 405 -2.80 -8.24 6.28
CA TYR A 405 -2.90 -9.70 6.21
C TYR A 405 -4.07 -10.24 7.05
N GLN A 406 -4.26 -9.73 8.27
CA GLN A 406 -5.39 -10.10 9.12
C GLN A 406 -6.72 -9.76 8.45
N GLN A 407 -6.85 -8.56 7.89
CA GLN A 407 -8.04 -8.10 7.18
C GLN A 407 -8.38 -9.02 6.01
N VAL A 408 -7.42 -9.31 5.14
CA VAL A 408 -7.62 -10.19 3.99
C VAL A 408 -7.97 -11.61 4.42
N LYS A 409 -7.30 -12.16 5.46
CA LYS A 409 -7.63 -13.47 6.02
C LYS A 409 -9.07 -13.53 6.53
N VAL A 410 -9.52 -12.52 7.28
CA VAL A 410 -10.89 -12.46 7.81
C VAL A 410 -11.90 -12.39 6.67
N ILE A 411 -11.71 -11.48 5.71
CA ILE A 411 -12.61 -11.32 4.57
C ILE A 411 -12.79 -12.65 3.85
N TRP A 412 -11.69 -13.33 3.52
CA TRP A 412 -11.76 -14.59 2.77
C TRP A 412 -12.27 -15.77 3.60
N THR A 413 -11.97 -15.78 4.90
CA THR A 413 -12.52 -16.82 5.77
C THR A 413 -14.04 -16.71 5.89
N VAL A 414 -14.57 -15.48 5.99
CA VAL A 414 -16.03 -15.26 6.01
C VAL A 414 -16.65 -15.61 4.66
N LEU A 415 -16.08 -15.10 3.56
CA LEU A 415 -16.66 -15.25 2.22
C LEU A 415 -16.67 -16.70 1.73
N LEU A 416 -15.55 -17.41 1.81
CA LEU A 416 -15.43 -18.81 1.36
C LEU A 416 -16.26 -19.80 2.19
N ARG A 417 -16.72 -19.41 3.37
CA ARG A 417 -17.61 -20.22 4.21
C ARG A 417 -19.10 -19.99 3.91
N GLN A 418 -19.42 -18.88 3.22
CA GLN A 418 -20.82 -18.51 2.93
C GLN A 418 -21.19 -18.71 1.46
N PHE A 419 -20.21 -18.63 0.54
CA PHE A 419 -20.47 -18.62 -0.89
C PHE A 419 -19.52 -19.55 -1.64
N GLU A 420 -20.06 -20.18 -2.68
CA GLU A 420 -19.29 -20.73 -3.78
C GLU A 420 -19.03 -19.62 -4.80
N LEU A 421 -17.79 -19.51 -5.25
CA LEU A 421 -17.36 -18.40 -6.11
C LEU A 421 -16.84 -18.92 -7.44
N GLU A 422 -17.22 -18.27 -8.51
CA GLU A 422 -16.73 -18.53 -9.86
C GLU A 422 -16.34 -17.25 -10.55
N LEU A 423 -15.31 -17.31 -11.41
CA LEU A 423 -14.96 -16.18 -12.28
C LEU A 423 -15.91 -16.14 -13.47
N VAL A 424 -16.50 -14.98 -13.77
CA VAL A 424 -17.30 -14.75 -14.99
C VAL A 424 -16.44 -15.00 -16.24
N HIS A 425 -15.14 -14.63 -16.16
CA HIS A 425 -14.15 -14.87 -17.19
C HIS A 425 -12.97 -15.66 -16.62
N GLN A 426 -12.84 -16.93 -16.95
CA GLN A 426 -11.80 -17.82 -16.43
C GLN A 426 -10.38 -17.33 -16.70
N ASN A 427 -10.14 -16.68 -17.85
CA ASN A 427 -8.84 -16.15 -18.26
C ASN A 427 -8.79 -14.62 -18.05
N TYR A 428 -9.27 -14.16 -16.89
CA TYR A 428 -9.20 -12.74 -16.58
C TYR A 428 -7.74 -12.25 -16.50
N GLU A 429 -7.42 -11.29 -17.34
CA GLU A 429 -6.16 -10.54 -17.31
C GLU A 429 -6.44 -9.08 -16.92
N PRO A 430 -5.57 -8.46 -16.11
CA PRO A 430 -5.80 -7.10 -15.67
C PRO A 430 -5.69 -6.11 -16.82
N ASP A 431 -6.62 -5.17 -16.85
CA ASP A 431 -6.48 -3.95 -17.62
C ASP A 431 -5.84 -2.88 -16.73
N TYR A 432 -4.76 -2.25 -17.19
CA TYR A 432 -4.05 -1.19 -16.47
C TYR A 432 -4.44 0.22 -16.94
N ILE A 433 -5.46 0.35 -17.79
CA ILE A 433 -5.92 1.63 -18.36
C ILE A 433 -7.01 2.26 -17.49
#